data_87a42a62db127b505070e3f0d77f8644
#
_entry.id   87a42a62db127b505070e3f0d77f8644
#
_cell.length_a   1.000
_cell.length_b   1.000
_cell.length_c   1.000
_cell.angle_alpha   90.00
_cell.angle_beta   90.00
_cell.angle_gamma   90.00
#
_symmetry.space_group_name_H-M   'P 1'
#
loop_
_entity.id
_entity.type
_entity.pdbx_description
1 polymer ?
#
loop_
_entity_poly.entity_id
_entity_poly.type
_entity_poly.pdbx_seq_one_letter_code
_entity_poly.pdbx_strand_id
1 'polypeptide(L)'
;MTNNSPNTWQHLSSDWINWADRLAPAAEKINRHMIEAADLETLARLRGDAPLDVLDLASGVGEPAFSFARALAAPTGETTTGGGAANDAGPANSNDVSANTPHASGHVTASDIVPEMCDGLAARAAEEGIANISVIPADMENLPFSDQSFDVVSCRFGVMFCNDPDQALRESHRVLRPGGRAVYMVWAPMVDNPLFAAMDAVLGNILGIGFDQAGLDPFSFGNIDQSMDRMETAGFTGITATTHSPAGRIPEKVPFWKPQMDMLFGNVLRDASDMDRGAIDAAIFETLSPYIEDGHFQVPICFHVLSAKRA
;
A
#
# COMPACT_ATOMS: atom_id res chain seq x y z
N MET A 1 -18.23 14.05 11.62
CA MET A 1 -17.39 14.67 10.58
C MET A 1 -15.98 14.18 10.85
N THR A 2 -15.48 13.28 10.04
CA THR A 2 -14.11 12.76 10.13
C THR A 2 -13.15 13.92 9.92
N ASN A 3 -12.27 14.17 10.89
CA ASN A 3 -11.32 15.28 10.83
C ASN A 3 -10.01 14.81 10.16
N ASN A 4 -10.12 14.31 8.91
CA ASN A 4 -8.99 13.87 8.10
C ASN A 4 -8.27 15.07 7.47
N SER A 5 -7.87 16.02 8.31
CA SER A 5 -7.12 17.19 7.82
C SER A 5 -5.66 16.80 7.55
N PRO A 6 -4.96 17.46 6.62
CA PRO A 6 -3.52 17.32 6.44
C PRO A 6 -2.74 17.40 7.75
N ASN A 7 -3.21 18.20 8.71
CA ASN A 7 -2.63 18.33 10.05
C ASN A 7 -2.61 17.02 10.84
N THR A 8 -3.62 16.15 10.70
CA THR A 8 -3.65 14.85 11.41
C THR A 8 -2.48 13.98 10.96
N TRP A 9 -2.30 13.83 9.65
CA TRP A 9 -1.23 13.02 9.06
C TRP A 9 0.15 13.64 9.26
N GLN A 10 0.26 14.97 9.25
CA GLN A 10 1.50 15.67 9.56
C GLN A 10 1.99 15.37 10.99
N HIS A 11 1.10 15.31 11.97
CA HIS A 11 1.46 14.94 13.34
C HIS A 11 1.89 13.47 13.50
N LEU A 12 1.49 12.60 12.59
CA LEU A 12 1.83 11.17 12.58
C LEU A 12 3.00 10.84 11.65
N SER A 13 3.47 11.79 10.82
CA SER A 13 4.47 11.54 9.79
C SER A 13 5.77 10.96 10.35
N SER A 14 6.22 11.44 11.51
CA SER A 14 7.44 10.92 12.16
C SER A 14 7.31 9.44 12.54
N ASP A 15 6.13 9.01 12.99
CA ASP A 15 5.89 7.62 13.36
C ASP A 15 5.91 6.71 12.11
N TRP A 16 5.29 7.17 11.02
CA TRP A 16 5.33 6.47 9.73
C TRP A 16 6.76 6.33 9.19
N ILE A 17 7.56 7.41 9.23
CA ILE A 17 8.95 7.40 8.79
C ILE A 17 9.79 6.44 9.66
N ASN A 18 9.62 6.47 10.98
CA ASN A 18 10.37 5.61 11.90
C ASN A 18 10.08 4.11 11.73
N TRP A 19 8.87 3.75 11.30
CA TRP A 19 8.47 2.35 11.11
C TRP A 19 8.67 1.84 9.68
N ALA A 20 9.00 2.72 8.72
CA ALA A 20 9.08 2.41 7.29
C ALA A 20 9.90 1.16 6.99
N ASP A 21 11.17 1.13 7.41
CA ASP A 21 12.10 0.04 7.08
C ASP A 21 11.70 -1.30 7.69
N ARG A 22 11.10 -1.25 8.89
CA ARG A 22 10.63 -2.47 9.57
C ARG A 22 9.40 -3.07 8.90
N LEU A 23 8.55 -2.24 8.31
CA LEU A 23 7.31 -2.65 7.68
C LEU A 23 7.48 -2.97 6.19
N ALA A 24 8.51 -2.43 5.53
CA ALA A 24 8.75 -2.61 4.10
C ALA A 24 8.72 -4.08 3.64
N PRO A 25 9.37 -5.06 4.31
CA PRO A 25 9.33 -6.45 3.87
C PRO A 25 7.94 -7.10 3.95
N ALA A 26 7.10 -6.65 4.88
CA ALA A 26 5.71 -7.11 4.99
C ALA A 26 4.82 -6.42 3.93
N ALA A 27 5.05 -5.12 3.71
CA ALA A 27 4.37 -4.34 2.69
C ALA A 27 4.62 -4.90 1.29
N GLU A 28 5.87 -5.20 0.93
CA GLU A 28 6.26 -5.77 -0.36
C GLU A 28 5.52 -7.08 -0.67
N LYS A 29 5.32 -7.95 0.34
CA LYS A 29 4.58 -9.21 0.16
C LYS A 29 3.12 -9.00 -0.25
N ILE A 30 2.46 -7.96 0.26
CA ILE A 30 1.07 -7.68 -0.10
C ILE A 30 0.96 -6.81 -1.36
N ASN A 31 1.96 -5.96 -1.64
CA ASN A 31 1.98 -5.10 -2.82
C ASN A 31 1.96 -5.89 -4.14
N ARG A 32 2.48 -7.13 -4.14
CA ARG A 32 2.41 -8.02 -5.32
C ARG A 32 0.98 -8.13 -5.87
N HIS A 33 -0.05 -8.13 -5.01
CA HIS A 33 -1.43 -8.21 -5.46
C HIS A 33 -1.86 -6.95 -6.21
N MET A 34 -1.30 -5.78 -5.87
CA MET A 34 -1.54 -4.54 -6.63
C MET A 34 -0.81 -4.57 -7.98
N ILE A 35 0.44 -5.05 -8.02
CA ILE A 35 1.22 -5.19 -9.26
C ILE A 35 0.53 -6.17 -10.22
N GLU A 36 0.07 -7.32 -9.70
CA GLU A 36 -0.71 -8.31 -10.46
C GLU A 36 -2.02 -7.69 -11.01
N ALA A 37 -2.76 -6.96 -10.18
CA ALA A 37 -4.00 -6.30 -10.58
C ALA A 37 -3.81 -5.16 -11.59
N ALA A 38 -2.66 -4.50 -11.57
CA ALA A 38 -2.28 -3.47 -12.55
C ALA A 38 -2.04 -4.04 -13.95
N ASP A 39 -1.64 -5.31 -14.07
CA ASP A 39 -1.42 -6.01 -15.35
C ASP A 39 -0.53 -5.20 -16.30
N LEU A 40 0.66 -4.84 -15.78
CA LEU A 40 1.62 -3.95 -16.46
C LEU A 40 2.03 -4.47 -17.84
N GLU A 41 2.09 -5.79 -18.02
CA GLU A 41 2.44 -6.41 -19.32
C GLU A 41 1.38 -6.14 -20.39
N THR A 42 0.10 -6.23 -20.04
CA THR A 42 -0.99 -5.89 -20.97
C THR A 42 -0.96 -4.41 -21.32
N LEU A 43 -0.73 -3.54 -20.33
CA LEU A 43 -0.61 -2.10 -20.57
C LEU A 43 0.59 -1.77 -21.46
N ALA A 44 1.77 -2.37 -21.24
CA ALA A 44 2.95 -2.18 -22.08
C ALA A 44 2.68 -2.57 -23.53
N ARG A 45 2.03 -3.73 -23.77
CA ARG A 45 1.63 -4.15 -25.12
C ARG A 45 0.66 -3.16 -25.78
N LEU A 46 -0.33 -2.64 -25.03
CA LEU A 46 -1.27 -1.63 -25.54
C LEU A 46 -0.59 -0.31 -25.87
N ARG A 47 0.50 0.03 -25.17
CA ARG A 47 1.31 1.22 -25.39
C ARG A 47 2.36 1.03 -26.50
N GLY A 48 2.48 -0.15 -27.10
CA GLY A 48 3.45 -0.44 -28.14
C GLY A 48 4.88 -0.34 -27.64
N ASP A 49 5.14 -0.91 -26.46
CA ASP A 49 6.42 -0.91 -25.73
C ASP A 49 6.92 0.50 -25.29
N ALA A 50 6.08 1.53 -25.36
CA ALA A 50 6.39 2.81 -24.74
C ALA A 50 6.43 2.67 -23.21
N PRO A 51 7.32 3.41 -22.52
CA PRO A 51 7.37 3.40 -21.07
C PRO A 51 6.03 3.74 -20.44
N LEU A 52 5.69 3.04 -19.36
CA LEU A 52 4.47 3.29 -18.59
C LEU A 52 4.69 4.40 -17.59
N ASP A 53 3.68 5.26 -17.45
CA ASP A 53 3.61 6.28 -16.39
C ASP A 53 2.67 5.80 -15.29
N VAL A 54 3.18 5.61 -14.09
CA VAL A 54 2.42 5.19 -12.90
C VAL A 54 2.34 6.35 -11.92
N LEU A 55 1.14 6.63 -11.43
CA LEU A 55 0.91 7.53 -10.30
C LEU A 55 0.54 6.71 -9.08
N ASP A 56 1.31 6.84 -8.00
CA ASP A 56 0.98 6.27 -6.71
C ASP A 56 0.52 7.36 -5.75
N LEU A 57 -0.69 7.21 -5.21
CA LEU A 57 -1.37 8.18 -4.35
C LEU A 57 -1.26 7.78 -2.89
N ALA A 58 -1.10 8.75 -1.99
CA ALA A 58 -0.85 8.51 -0.57
C ALA A 58 0.29 7.51 -0.37
N SER A 59 1.40 7.76 -1.07
CA SER A 59 2.57 6.85 -1.09
C SER A 59 3.26 6.74 0.27
N GLY A 60 2.94 7.62 1.20
CA GLY A 60 3.58 7.67 2.51
C GLY A 60 5.10 7.72 2.37
N VAL A 61 5.75 6.71 2.89
CA VAL A 61 7.22 6.59 2.88
C VAL A 61 7.75 5.62 1.79
N GLY A 62 6.94 5.31 0.75
CA GLY A 62 7.43 4.69 -0.47
C GLY A 62 6.74 3.41 -0.94
N GLU A 63 5.84 2.80 -0.17
CA GLU A 63 5.15 1.59 -0.60
C GLU A 63 3.66 1.85 -0.90
N PRO A 64 3.15 1.47 -2.09
CA PRO A 64 3.70 0.54 -3.09
C PRO A 64 4.54 1.19 -4.22
N ALA A 65 4.80 2.51 -4.20
CA ALA A 65 5.55 3.19 -5.27
C ALA A 65 6.88 2.49 -5.61
N PHE A 66 7.65 2.05 -4.59
CA PHE A 66 8.90 1.32 -4.80
C PHE A 66 8.68 -0.04 -5.45
N SER A 67 7.62 -0.75 -5.07
CA SER A 67 7.27 -2.02 -5.70
C SER A 67 6.94 -1.85 -7.18
N PHE A 68 6.21 -0.79 -7.56
CA PHE A 68 5.96 -0.44 -8.97
C PHE A 68 7.25 -0.02 -9.68
N ALA A 69 8.09 0.82 -9.05
CA ALA A 69 9.34 1.27 -9.66
C ALA A 69 10.29 0.10 -9.95
N ARG A 70 10.40 -0.87 -9.02
CA ARG A 70 11.19 -2.10 -9.25
C ARG A 70 10.60 -2.97 -10.36
N ALA A 71 9.28 -3.09 -10.44
CA ALA A 71 8.60 -3.85 -11.50
C ALA A 71 8.78 -3.21 -12.89
N LEU A 72 9.02 -1.91 -12.95
CA LEU A 72 9.21 -1.13 -14.17
C LEU A 72 10.68 -0.76 -14.45
N ALA A 73 11.62 -1.20 -13.62
CA ALA A 73 13.04 -1.00 -13.87
C ALA A 73 13.45 -1.79 -15.11
N ALA A 74 14.16 -1.13 -16.03
CA ALA A 74 14.73 -1.82 -17.18
C ALA A 74 15.64 -2.96 -16.68
N PRO A 75 15.66 -4.14 -17.35
CA PRO A 75 16.58 -5.19 -16.97
C PRO A 75 18.01 -4.63 -17.02
N THR A 76 18.67 -4.59 -15.86
CA THR A 76 20.08 -4.21 -15.79
C THR A 76 20.85 -5.26 -16.58
N GLY A 77 21.44 -4.86 -17.70
CA GLY A 77 22.26 -5.72 -18.55
C GLY A 77 23.54 -6.14 -17.85
N GLU A 78 23.46 -6.88 -16.75
CA GLU A 78 24.58 -7.64 -16.23
C GLU A 78 24.70 -8.93 -17.03
N THR A 79 25.44 -8.84 -18.15
CA THR A 79 26.14 -9.99 -18.64
C THR A 79 27.15 -10.43 -17.58
N THR A 80 26.75 -11.40 -16.77
CA THR A 80 27.72 -12.15 -15.96
C THR A 80 28.66 -12.87 -16.91
N THR A 81 29.77 -12.21 -17.30
CA THR A 81 30.96 -12.87 -17.84
C THR A 81 31.65 -13.57 -16.69
N GLY A 82 31.05 -14.67 -16.19
CA GLY A 82 31.69 -15.64 -15.32
C GLY A 82 32.41 -16.65 -16.18
N GLY A 83 33.70 -16.42 -16.44
CA GLY A 83 34.60 -17.44 -16.97
C GLY A 83 34.80 -18.54 -15.91
N GLY A 84 34.47 -19.79 -16.24
CA GLY A 84 34.67 -20.96 -15.39
C GLY A 84 34.35 -22.23 -16.14
N ALA A 85 35.37 -22.82 -16.76
CA ALA A 85 35.63 -24.22 -17.16
C ALA A 85 34.43 -25.19 -17.33
N ALA A 86 34.41 -25.77 -18.52
CA ALA A 86 33.64 -26.93 -18.95
C ALA A 86 33.75 -28.14 -18.00
N ASN A 87 32.62 -28.86 -17.81
CA ASN A 87 32.47 -30.27 -18.12
C ASN A 87 31.07 -30.78 -17.72
N ASP A 88 30.61 -31.63 -18.63
CA ASP A 88 29.56 -32.65 -18.56
C ASP A 88 28.17 -32.27 -19.12
N ALA A 89 27.99 -32.83 -20.32
CA ALA A 89 26.77 -32.83 -21.09
C ALA A 89 25.75 -33.84 -20.55
N GLY A 90 24.60 -33.34 -20.07
CA GLY A 90 23.33 -34.04 -19.95
C GLY A 90 22.32 -33.50 -20.98
N PRO A 91 21.33 -34.28 -21.46
CA PRO A 91 20.53 -33.90 -22.62
C PRO A 91 19.63 -32.71 -22.30
N ALA A 92 19.67 -31.71 -23.21
CA ALA A 92 18.87 -30.49 -23.19
C ALA A 92 17.37 -30.81 -23.20
N ASN A 93 16.68 -30.40 -22.17
CA ASN A 93 15.22 -30.34 -22.16
C ASN A 93 14.81 -28.98 -22.74
N SER A 94 14.43 -29.00 -24.00
CA SER A 94 14.06 -27.82 -24.80
C SER A 94 12.64 -27.39 -24.46
N ASN A 95 12.46 -26.68 -23.34
CA ASN A 95 11.28 -25.87 -23.06
C ASN A 95 11.70 -24.54 -22.35
N ASP A 96 12.72 -23.91 -22.92
CA ASP A 96 13.08 -22.53 -22.52
C ASP A 96 12.23 -21.54 -23.31
N VAL A 97 11.00 -21.28 -22.81
CA VAL A 97 10.11 -20.23 -23.32
C VAL A 97 10.45 -18.88 -22.63
N SER A 98 11.73 -18.66 -22.35
CA SER A 98 12.23 -17.49 -21.62
C SER A 98 12.88 -16.42 -22.51
N ALA A 99 12.49 -16.29 -23.76
CA ALA A 99 13.10 -15.27 -24.63
C ALA A 99 12.03 -14.61 -25.50
N ASN A 100 11.26 -13.72 -24.96
CA ASN A 100 10.62 -12.55 -25.58
C ASN A 100 9.35 -12.06 -24.88
N THR A 101 9.29 -12.07 -23.55
CA THR A 101 8.24 -11.31 -22.85
C THR A 101 8.71 -9.85 -22.85
N PRO A 102 7.97 -8.91 -23.46
CA PRO A 102 8.31 -7.49 -23.37
C PRO A 102 8.32 -7.10 -21.89
N HIS A 103 9.47 -6.71 -21.39
CA HIS A 103 9.61 -6.23 -20.02
C HIS A 103 9.01 -4.81 -19.99
N ALA A 104 7.92 -4.63 -19.23
CA ALA A 104 7.34 -3.31 -19.03
C ALA A 104 8.41 -2.40 -18.41
N SER A 105 8.76 -1.30 -19.07
CA SER A 105 9.59 -0.24 -18.49
C SER A 105 8.73 0.97 -18.16
N GLY A 106 9.18 1.82 -17.23
CA GLY A 106 8.39 3.00 -16.93
C GLY A 106 8.91 3.83 -15.77
N HIS A 107 8.15 4.84 -15.44
CA HIS A 107 8.42 5.81 -14.39
C HIS A 107 7.27 5.87 -13.39
N VAL A 108 7.58 6.04 -12.10
CA VAL A 108 6.59 6.21 -11.04
C VAL A 108 6.63 7.65 -10.54
N THR A 109 5.46 8.29 -10.49
CA THR A 109 5.26 9.51 -9.73
C THR A 109 4.59 9.12 -8.42
N ALA A 110 5.32 9.24 -7.32
CA ALA A 110 4.80 9.01 -5.98
C ALA A 110 4.30 10.32 -5.38
N SER A 111 3.13 10.31 -4.74
CA SER A 111 2.56 11.52 -4.16
C SER A 111 1.95 11.27 -2.77
N ASP A 112 2.10 12.25 -1.91
CA ASP A 112 1.45 12.30 -0.61
C ASP A 112 1.03 13.74 -0.31
N ILE A 113 -0.02 13.91 0.53
CA ILE A 113 -0.48 15.23 0.94
C ILE A 113 0.46 15.87 1.96
N VAL A 114 1.27 15.07 2.66
CA VAL A 114 2.20 15.50 3.71
C VAL A 114 3.61 15.66 3.12
N PRO A 115 4.17 16.88 3.05
CA PRO A 115 5.49 17.12 2.49
C PRO A 115 6.61 16.30 3.19
N GLU A 116 6.54 16.13 4.50
CA GLU A 116 7.52 15.36 5.28
C GLU A 116 7.54 13.88 4.88
N MET A 117 6.39 13.31 4.48
CA MET A 117 6.32 11.96 3.90
C MET A 117 7.04 11.92 2.55
N CYS A 118 6.79 12.93 1.71
CA CYS A 118 7.48 13.05 0.41
C CYS A 118 8.99 13.14 0.58
N ASP A 119 9.47 13.93 1.53
CA ASP A 119 10.91 14.07 1.83
C ASP A 119 11.50 12.73 2.31
N GLY A 120 10.81 12.03 3.20
CA GLY A 120 11.20 10.70 3.67
C GLY A 120 11.25 9.66 2.54
N LEU A 121 10.24 9.67 1.65
CA LEU A 121 10.18 8.81 0.48
C LEU A 121 11.36 9.09 -0.47
N ALA A 122 11.63 10.36 -0.77
CA ALA A 122 12.72 10.76 -1.65
C ALA A 122 14.10 10.34 -1.10
N ALA A 123 14.32 10.49 0.22
CA ALA A 123 15.54 10.05 0.87
C ALA A 123 15.72 8.53 0.75
N ARG A 124 14.68 7.74 1.05
CA ARG A 124 14.70 6.28 0.92
C ARG A 124 14.90 5.83 -0.53
N ALA A 125 14.27 6.47 -1.51
CA ALA A 125 14.46 6.16 -2.92
C ALA A 125 15.94 6.34 -3.34
N ALA A 126 16.59 7.41 -2.86
CA ALA A 126 18.00 7.65 -3.10
C ALA A 126 18.91 6.60 -2.42
N GLU A 127 18.63 6.23 -1.18
CA GLU A 127 19.35 5.19 -0.43
C GLU A 127 19.26 3.81 -1.08
N GLU A 128 18.06 3.46 -1.59
CA GLU A 128 17.80 2.19 -2.27
C GLU A 128 18.19 2.20 -3.76
N GLY A 129 18.65 3.34 -4.29
CA GLY A 129 19.09 3.48 -5.68
C GLY A 129 17.95 3.37 -6.70
N ILE A 130 16.71 3.71 -6.31
CA ILE A 130 15.55 3.67 -7.20
C ILE A 130 15.55 4.94 -8.06
N ALA A 131 15.97 4.82 -9.33
CA ALA A 131 16.18 5.96 -10.23
C ALA A 131 14.94 6.36 -11.05
N ASN A 132 13.98 5.45 -11.22
CA ASN A 132 12.79 5.66 -12.05
C ASN A 132 11.56 6.10 -11.22
N ILE A 133 11.80 6.95 -10.22
CA ILE A 133 10.75 7.52 -9.37
C ILE A 133 10.91 9.04 -9.24
N SER A 134 9.80 9.75 -9.22
CA SER A 134 9.70 11.16 -8.84
C SER A 134 8.73 11.32 -7.69
N VAL A 135 8.96 12.28 -6.81
CA VAL A 135 8.12 12.53 -5.64
C VAL A 135 7.54 13.93 -5.72
N ILE A 136 6.22 14.04 -5.59
CA ILE A 136 5.49 15.31 -5.73
C ILE A 136 4.43 15.40 -4.63
N PRO A 137 4.47 16.42 -3.75
CA PRO A 137 3.40 16.65 -2.81
C PRO A 137 2.09 16.94 -3.56
N ALA A 138 1.04 16.17 -3.28
CA ALA A 138 -0.26 16.36 -3.93
C ALA A 138 -1.42 15.85 -3.05
N ASP A 139 -2.53 16.59 -3.13
CA ASP A 139 -3.82 16.14 -2.60
C ASP A 139 -4.53 15.29 -3.66
N MET A 140 -4.88 14.05 -3.32
CA MET A 140 -5.54 13.16 -4.27
C MET A 140 -6.98 13.60 -4.62
N GLU A 141 -7.58 14.49 -3.84
CA GLU A 141 -8.87 15.12 -4.15
C GLU A 141 -8.75 16.27 -5.17
N ASN A 142 -7.50 16.75 -5.43
CA ASN A 142 -7.21 17.83 -6.37
C ASN A 142 -5.81 17.66 -6.98
N LEU A 143 -5.66 16.73 -7.90
CA LEU A 143 -4.36 16.35 -8.47
C LEU A 143 -3.81 17.42 -9.43
N PRO A 144 -2.53 17.85 -9.24
CA PRO A 144 -1.91 18.89 -10.08
C PRO A 144 -1.40 18.34 -11.43
N PHE A 145 -2.07 17.32 -11.96
CA PHE A 145 -1.69 16.66 -13.22
C PHE A 145 -2.75 16.92 -14.29
N SER A 146 -2.29 16.94 -15.54
CA SER A 146 -3.18 17.05 -16.70
C SER A 146 -4.02 15.77 -16.84
N ASP A 147 -5.15 15.91 -17.55
CA ASP A 147 -5.97 14.76 -17.93
C ASP A 147 -5.13 13.76 -18.74
N GLN A 148 -5.41 12.48 -18.56
CA GLN A 148 -4.83 11.40 -19.39
C GLN A 148 -3.29 11.38 -19.37
N SER A 149 -2.69 11.56 -18.20
CA SER A 149 -1.23 11.60 -18.01
C SER A 149 -0.63 10.25 -17.62
N PHE A 150 -1.41 9.34 -17.01
CA PHE A 150 -0.91 8.10 -16.43
C PHE A 150 -1.56 6.86 -17.04
N ASP A 151 -0.81 5.77 -17.07
CA ASP A 151 -1.27 4.46 -17.50
C ASP A 151 -1.83 3.65 -16.31
N VAL A 152 -1.29 3.90 -15.11
CA VAL A 152 -1.75 3.31 -13.85
C VAL A 152 -1.90 4.40 -12.78
N VAL A 153 -2.97 4.32 -12.01
CA VAL A 153 -3.11 5.01 -10.72
C VAL A 153 -3.23 3.95 -9.63
N SER A 154 -2.37 4.01 -8.62
CA SER A 154 -2.42 3.12 -7.45
C SER A 154 -2.64 3.92 -6.18
N CYS A 155 -3.28 3.27 -5.19
CA CYS A 155 -3.41 3.81 -3.84
C CYS A 155 -3.54 2.65 -2.85
N ARG A 156 -2.62 2.58 -1.89
CA ARG A 156 -2.62 1.55 -0.85
C ARG A 156 -2.99 2.15 0.50
N PHE A 157 -4.15 1.77 1.03
CA PHE A 157 -4.64 2.19 2.34
C PHE A 157 -4.71 3.71 2.53
N GLY A 158 -4.92 4.47 1.44
CA GLY A 158 -4.97 5.93 1.48
C GLY A 158 -6.37 6.50 1.23
N VAL A 159 -7.07 6.03 0.19
CA VAL A 159 -8.35 6.61 -0.28
C VAL A 159 -9.44 6.66 0.79
N MET A 160 -9.44 5.73 1.75
CA MET A 160 -10.38 5.67 2.86
C MET A 160 -10.26 6.85 3.84
N PHE A 161 -9.16 7.57 3.78
CA PHE A 161 -8.88 8.72 4.64
C PHE A 161 -9.12 10.08 3.95
N CYS A 162 -9.65 10.10 2.74
CA CYS A 162 -10.06 11.34 2.07
C CYS A 162 -11.28 11.97 2.74
N ASN A 163 -11.38 13.30 2.67
CA ASN A 163 -12.60 13.98 3.07
C ASN A 163 -13.72 13.74 2.04
N ASP A 164 -13.38 13.77 0.76
CA ASP A 164 -14.26 13.38 -0.36
C ASP A 164 -13.59 12.26 -1.18
N PRO A 165 -13.73 11.00 -0.75
CA PRO A 165 -13.12 9.88 -1.47
C PRO A 165 -13.72 9.69 -2.88
N ASP A 166 -14.95 10.11 -3.12
CA ASP A 166 -15.56 10.06 -4.44
C ASP A 166 -14.91 11.08 -5.39
N GLN A 167 -14.47 12.24 -4.86
CA GLN A 167 -13.67 13.21 -5.63
C GLN A 167 -12.29 12.64 -5.94
N ALA A 168 -11.63 11.96 -4.99
CA ALA A 168 -10.34 11.31 -5.23
C ALA A 168 -10.44 10.23 -6.32
N LEU A 169 -11.53 9.47 -6.36
CA LEU A 169 -11.81 8.51 -7.43
C LEU A 169 -12.03 9.20 -8.78
N ARG A 170 -12.77 10.33 -8.83
CA ARG A 170 -12.95 11.12 -10.06
C ARG A 170 -11.64 11.70 -10.57
N GLU A 171 -10.79 12.22 -9.69
CA GLU A 171 -9.46 12.73 -10.06
C GLU A 171 -8.56 11.61 -10.60
N SER A 172 -8.57 10.46 -9.96
CA SER A 172 -7.85 9.27 -10.44
C SER A 172 -8.33 8.86 -11.83
N HIS A 173 -9.65 8.86 -12.06
CA HIS A 173 -10.22 8.60 -13.38
C HIS A 173 -9.79 9.68 -14.40
N ARG A 174 -9.80 10.96 -14.02
CA ARG A 174 -9.43 12.08 -14.91
C ARG A 174 -7.99 11.95 -15.40
N VAL A 175 -7.05 11.66 -14.51
CA VAL A 175 -5.62 11.61 -14.85
C VAL A 175 -5.19 10.33 -15.55
N LEU A 176 -5.98 9.26 -15.50
CA LEU A 176 -5.71 8.03 -16.26
C LEU A 176 -5.92 8.25 -17.76
N ARG A 177 -5.10 7.63 -18.59
CA ARG A 177 -5.32 7.51 -20.05
C ARG A 177 -6.47 6.56 -20.36
N PRO A 178 -7.15 6.69 -21.50
CA PRO A 178 -8.06 5.65 -21.97
C PRO A 178 -7.36 4.28 -22.03
N GLY A 179 -8.01 3.26 -21.47
CA GLY A 179 -7.44 1.92 -21.31
C GLY A 179 -6.52 1.75 -20.10
N GLY A 180 -6.17 2.83 -19.42
CA GLY A 180 -5.37 2.80 -18.18
C GLY A 180 -6.12 2.16 -17.00
N ARG A 181 -5.40 1.80 -15.95
CA ARG A 181 -5.91 1.08 -14.79
C ARG A 181 -5.78 1.84 -13.49
N ALA A 182 -6.86 1.81 -12.69
CA ALA A 182 -6.81 2.16 -11.26
C ALA A 182 -6.70 0.89 -10.43
N VAL A 183 -5.84 0.91 -9.40
CA VAL A 183 -5.69 -0.19 -8.45
C VAL A 183 -5.68 0.36 -7.02
N TYR A 184 -6.65 -0.06 -6.23
CA TYR A 184 -6.77 0.35 -4.83
C TYR A 184 -6.64 -0.87 -3.93
N MET A 185 -5.87 -0.73 -2.85
CA MET A 185 -5.87 -1.67 -1.73
C MET A 185 -6.50 -0.98 -0.53
N VAL A 186 -7.54 -1.59 0.02
CA VAL A 186 -8.32 -1.03 1.13
C VAL A 186 -8.55 -2.10 2.19
N TRP A 187 -8.73 -1.70 3.45
CA TRP A 187 -9.05 -2.66 4.50
C TRP A 187 -10.44 -3.26 4.27
N ALA A 188 -10.57 -4.57 4.46
CA ALA A 188 -11.84 -5.23 4.64
C ALA A 188 -12.49 -4.80 5.98
N PRO A 189 -13.75 -5.15 6.28
CA PRO A 189 -14.41 -4.73 7.51
C PRO A 189 -13.57 -5.02 8.77
N MET A 190 -13.72 -4.18 9.80
CA MET A 190 -12.97 -4.31 11.07
C MET A 190 -13.14 -5.71 11.69
N VAL A 191 -14.33 -6.31 11.56
CA VAL A 191 -14.61 -7.66 12.07
C VAL A 191 -13.70 -8.73 11.51
N ASP A 192 -13.17 -8.53 10.31
CA ASP A 192 -12.23 -9.43 9.63
C ASP A 192 -10.76 -9.10 9.94
N ASN A 193 -10.51 -8.07 10.75
CA ASN A 193 -9.19 -7.55 11.10
C ASN A 193 -8.98 -7.53 12.63
N PRO A 194 -8.67 -8.69 13.25
CA PRO A 194 -8.59 -8.85 14.71
C PRO A 194 -7.65 -7.86 15.40
N LEU A 195 -6.53 -7.49 14.76
CA LEU A 195 -5.62 -6.50 15.32
C LEU A 195 -6.31 -5.14 15.49
N PHE A 196 -6.99 -4.66 14.47
CA PHE A 196 -7.67 -3.36 14.53
C PHE A 196 -8.85 -3.39 15.52
N ALA A 197 -9.59 -4.49 15.55
CA ALA A 197 -10.67 -4.68 16.53
C ALA A 197 -10.13 -4.68 17.98
N ALA A 198 -8.98 -5.32 18.23
CA ALA A 198 -8.31 -5.30 19.53
C ALA A 198 -7.85 -3.87 19.89
N MET A 199 -7.24 -3.15 18.94
CA MET A 199 -6.80 -1.76 19.15
C MET A 199 -7.98 -0.85 19.53
N ASP A 200 -9.06 -0.90 18.76
CA ASP A 200 -10.25 -0.08 19.01
C ASP A 200 -10.85 -0.36 20.39
N ALA A 201 -11.07 -1.62 20.72
CA ALA A 201 -11.66 -2.02 22.00
C ALA A 201 -10.76 -1.65 23.19
N VAL A 202 -9.45 -1.91 23.10
CA VAL A 202 -8.50 -1.66 24.20
C VAL A 202 -8.31 -0.17 24.44
N LEU A 203 -8.09 0.62 23.37
CA LEU A 203 -7.96 2.08 23.48
C LEU A 203 -9.25 2.74 23.96
N GLY A 204 -10.41 2.28 23.45
CA GLY A 204 -11.71 2.73 23.91
C GLY A 204 -11.92 2.47 25.41
N ASN A 205 -11.52 1.31 25.93
CA ASN A 205 -11.66 0.95 27.34
C ASN A 205 -10.69 1.70 28.26
N ILE A 206 -9.43 1.91 27.85
CA ILE A 206 -8.39 2.49 28.73
C ILE A 206 -8.33 4.00 28.62
N LEU A 207 -8.40 4.54 27.38
CA LEU A 207 -8.25 5.98 27.11
C LEU A 207 -9.56 6.68 26.74
N GLY A 208 -10.64 5.94 26.49
CA GLY A 208 -11.89 6.46 25.97
C GLY A 208 -11.81 6.91 24.49
N ILE A 209 -10.80 6.44 23.75
CA ILE A 209 -10.53 6.87 22.38
C ILE A 209 -10.36 5.64 21.49
N GLY A 210 -11.37 5.34 20.65
CA GLY A 210 -11.27 4.40 19.55
C GLY A 210 -11.10 5.10 18.20
N PHE A 211 -11.29 4.39 17.09
CA PHE A 211 -11.17 4.97 15.75
C PHE A 211 -12.14 6.14 15.54
N ASP A 212 -13.40 6.02 15.96
CA ASP A 212 -14.42 7.07 15.82
C ASP A 212 -14.00 8.37 16.54
N GLN A 213 -13.52 8.24 17.79
CA GLN A 213 -13.10 9.40 18.59
C GLN A 213 -11.81 10.03 18.05
N ALA A 214 -10.93 9.21 17.45
CA ALA A 214 -9.75 9.71 16.75
C ALA A 214 -10.07 10.37 15.40
N GLY A 215 -11.33 10.25 14.93
CA GLY A 215 -11.76 10.79 13.63
C GLY A 215 -11.22 10.01 12.44
N LEU A 216 -10.84 8.76 12.64
CA LEU A 216 -10.33 7.86 11.62
C LEU A 216 -11.41 6.83 11.23
N ASP A 217 -11.57 6.59 9.94
CA ASP A 217 -12.39 5.48 9.44
C ASP A 217 -11.60 4.65 8.41
N PRO A 218 -10.69 3.78 8.89
CA PRO A 218 -9.91 2.92 8.01
C PRO A 218 -10.76 1.93 7.20
N PHE A 219 -12.02 1.72 7.59
CA PHE A 219 -12.92 0.70 7.04
C PHE A 219 -14.03 1.26 6.15
N SER A 220 -13.98 2.55 5.80
CA SER A 220 -15.01 3.22 4.97
C SER A 220 -15.15 2.58 3.57
N PHE A 221 -14.15 1.84 3.10
CA PHE A 221 -14.17 1.03 1.89
C PHE A 221 -14.28 -0.49 2.15
N GLY A 222 -14.56 -0.89 3.39
CA GLY A 222 -14.63 -2.31 3.77
C GLY A 222 -15.82 -3.06 3.15
N ASN A 223 -16.90 -2.37 2.79
CA ASN A 223 -17.98 -2.99 2.03
C ASN A 223 -17.60 -2.98 0.53
N ILE A 224 -17.29 -4.17 0.01
CA ILE A 224 -16.76 -4.35 -1.35
C ILE A 224 -17.75 -3.89 -2.43
N ASP A 225 -19.05 -4.17 -2.25
CA ASP A 225 -20.08 -3.80 -3.23
C ASP A 225 -20.22 -2.28 -3.30
N GLN A 226 -20.29 -1.60 -2.15
CA GLN A 226 -20.35 -0.14 -2.09
C GLN A 226 -19.08 0.51 -2.67
N SER A 227 -17.91 -0.09 -2.47
CA SER A 227 -16.65 0.41 -3.01
C SER A 227 -16.61 0.28 -4.54
N MET A 228 -17.13 -0.82 -5.08
CA MET A 228 -17.28 -1.00 -6.53
C MET A 228 -18.29 0.00 -7.12
N ASP A 229 -19.44 0.23 -6.47
CA ASP A 229 -20.45 1.21 -6.89
C ASP A 229 -19.88 2.64 -6.93
N ARG A 230 -19.03 3.01 -5.95
CA ARG A 230 -18.32 4.31 -5.95
C ARG A 230 -17.39 4.45 -7.16
N MET A 231 -16.63 3.39 -7.49
CA MET A 231 -15.76 3.39 -8.67
C MET A 231 -16.56 3.49 -9.96
N GLU A 232 -17.69 2.79 -10.08
CA GLU A 232 -18.60 2.89 -11.24
C GLU A 232 -19.14 4.33 -11.37
N THR A 233 -19.58 4.92 -10.27
CA THR A 233 -20.06 6.32 -10.22
C THR A 233 -18.98 7.33 -10.62
N ALA A 234 -17.70 7.05 -10.32
CA ALA A 234 -16.58 7.87 -10.75
C ALA A 234 -16.23 7.70 -12.25
N GLY A 235 -16.87 6.78 -12.97
CA GLY A 235 -16.72 6.57 -14.40
C GLY A 235 -15.83 5.37 -14.78
N PHE A 236 -15.38 4.60 -13.83
CA PHE A 236 -14.60 3.40 -14.10
C PHE A 236 -15.46 2.26 -14.66
N THR A 237 -14.83 1.38 -15.42
CA THR A 237 -15.45 0.20 -16.04
C THR A 237 -14.62 -1.05 -15.78
N GLY A 238 -15.20 -2.22 -15.99
CA GLY A 238 -14.49 -3.50 -15.81
C GLY A 238 -13.93 -3.66 -14.40
N ILE A 239 -14.70 -3.21 -13.41
CA ILE A 239 -14.30 -3.22 -12.00
C ILE A 239 -14.25 -4.66 -11.52
N THR A 240 -13.16 -5.01 -10.86
CA THR A 240 -12.95 -6.30 -10.20
C THR A 240 -12.47 -6.08 -8.79
N ALA A 241 -12.80 -7.00 -7.90
CA ALA A 241 -12.36 -6.97 -6.52
C ALA A 241 -11.94 -8.37 -6.08
N THR A 242 -10.85 -8.45 -5.34
CA THR A 242 -10.37 -9.69 -4.70
C THR A 242 -10.12 -9.42 -3.22
N THR A 243 -10.49 -10.39 -2.38
CA THR A 243 -10.25 -10.33 -0.94
C THR A 243 -9.08 -11.24 -0.58
N HIS A 244 -8.16 -10.72 0.22
CA HIS A 244 -7.00 -11.43 0.71
C HIS A 244 -6.97 -11.39 2.24
N SER A 245 -6.60 -12.51 2.86
CA SER A 245 -6.52 -12.63 4.33
C SER A 245 -5.26 -13.40 4.75
N PRO A 246 -4.05 -12.90 4.41
CA PRO A 246 -2.84 -13.55 4.86
C PRO A 246 -2.66 -13.42 6.37
N ALA A 247 -2.07 -14.45 6.99
CA ALA A 247 -1.59 -14.39 8.36
C ALA A 247 -0.06 -14.51 8.37
N GLY A 248 0.58 -13.54 9.01
CA GLY A 248 2.02 -13.61 9.26
C GLY A 248 2.32 -14.55 10.42
N ARG A 249 3.48 -15.21 10.41
CA ARG A 249 3.97 -15.96 11.55
C ARG A 249 4.96 -15.11 12.34
N ILE A 250 4.51 -14.50 13.45
CA ILE A 250 5.29 -13.53 14.23
C ILE A 250 5.58 -14.12 15.61
N PRO A 251 6.86 -14.19 16.05
CA PRO A 251 7.17 -14.73 17.39
C PRO A 251 6.38 -14.03 18.49
N GLU A 252 5.81 -14.80 19.43
CA GLU A 252 4.95 -14.31 20.53
C GLU A 252 5.55 -13.16 21.33
N LYS A 253 6.88 -13.15 21.50
CA LYS A 253 7.59 -12.08 22.20
C LYS A 253 7.68 -10.74 21.47
N VAL A 254 7.26 -10.68 20.18
CA VAL A 254 7.32 -9.46 19.35
C VAL A 254 6.00 -8.72 19.44
N PRO A 255 5.97 -7.50 20.00
CA PRO A 255 4.76 -6.68 20.06
C PRO A 255 4.47 -6.04 18.69
N PHE A 256 4.00 -6.87 17.75
CA PHE A 256 3.81 -6.50 16.34
C PHE A 256 2.70 -5.46 16.10
N TRP A 257 1.88 -5.20 17.10
CA TRP A 257 0.84 -4.17 17.06
C TRP A 257 1.39 -2.75 17.22
N LYS A 258 2.59 -2.58 17.81
CA LYS A 258 3.16 -1.24 18.08
C LYS A 258 3.27 -0.34 16.85
N PRO A 259 3.76 -0.81 15.69
CA PRO A 259 3.81 0.03 14.51
C PRO A 259 2.45 0.63 14.15
N GLN A 260 1.40 -0.18 14.11
CA GLN A 260 0.05 0.28 13.78
C GLN A 260 -0.51 1.23 14.85
N MET A 261 -0.23 0.96 16.12
CA MET A 261 -0.59 1.83 17.23
C MET A 261 0.05 3.21 17.09
N ASP A 262 1.36 3.27 16.85
CA ASP A 262 2.09 4.52 16.72
C ASP A 262 1.66 5.29 15.46
N MET A 263 1.50 4.60 14.33
CA MET A 263 1.12 5.21 13.05
C MET A 263 -0.32 5.75 13.02
N LEU A 264 -1.24 5.21 13.82
CA LEU A 264 -2.66 5.61 13.83
C LEU A 264 -3.05 6.42 15.07
N PHE A 265 -2.43 6.14 16.21
CA PHE A 265 -2.75 6.74 17.50
C PHE A 265 -1.56 7.40 18.19
N GLY A 266 -0.43 7.60 17.50
CA GLY A 266 0.80 8.14 18.08
C GLY A 266 0.59 9.50 18.77
N ASN A 267 -0.27 10.37 18.23
CA ASN A 267 -0.65 11.63 18.85
C ASN A 267 -1.33 11.45 20.23
N VAL A 268 -2.18 10.44 20.37
CA VAL A 268 -2.88 10.11 21.61
C VAL A 268 -1.94 9.41 22.59
N LEU A 269 -1.15 8.47 22.08
CA LEU A 269 -0.24 7.67 22.89
C LEU A 269 0.92 8.50 23.48
N ARG A 270 1.32 9.60 22.85
CA ARG A 270 2.35 10.50 23.39
C ARG A 270 1.93 11.12 24.72
N ASP A 271 0.64 11.40 24.90
CA ASP A 271 0.07 11.98 26.10
C ASP A 271 -0.32 10.93 27.17
N ALA A 272 -0.35 9.63 26.80
CA ALA A 272 -0.68 8.54 27.73
C ALA A 272 0.43 8.31 28.76
N SER A 273 0.06 7.97 29.99
CA SER A 273 1.02 7.59 31.04
C SER A 273 1.73 6.26 30.71
N ASP A 274 2.91 6.05 31.29
CA ASP A 274 3.61 4.76 31.16
C ASP A 274 2.80 3.58 31.69
N MET A 275 1.97 3.82 32.70
CA MET A 275 1.04 2.82 33.25
C MET A 275 -0.03 2.45 32.22
N ASP A 276 -0.64 3.44 31.57
CA ASP A 276 -1.67 3.20 30.54
C ASP A 276 -1.06 2.49 29.32
N ARG A 277 0.13 2.90 28.88
CA ARG A 277 0.83 2.22 27.74
C ARG A 277 1.12 0.76 28.09
N GLY A 278 1.58 0.48 29.32
CA GLY A 278 1.80 -0.90 29.79
C GLY A 278 0.49 -1.71 29.84
N ALA A 279 -0.60 -1.09 30.28
CA ALA A 279 -1.92 -1.72 30.33
C ALA A 279 -2.47 -2.00 28.93
N ILE A 280 -2.26 -1.07 27.98
CA ILE A 280 -2.65 -1.23 26.56
C ILE A 280 -1.89 -2.41 25.95
N ASP A 281 -0.56 -2.46 26.10
CA ASP A 281 0.25 -3.56 25.54
C ASP A 281 -0.20 -4.92 26.09
N ALA A 282 -0.46 -5.03 27.41
CA ALA A 282 -0.91 -6.25 28.04
C ALA A 282 -2.32 -6.67 27.56
N ALA A 283 -3.24 -5.72 27.44
CA ALA A 283 -4.61 -6.00 27.02
C ALA A 283 -4.69 -6.41 25.53
N ILE A 284 -3.89 -5.79 24.64
CA ILE A 284 -3.80 -6.20 23.24
C ILE A 284 -3.21 -7.61 23.13
N PHE A 285 -2.13 -7.89 23.87
CA PHE A 285 -1.55 -9.24 23.92
C PHE A 285 -2.60 -10.27 24.34
N GLU A 286 -3.33 -10.03 25.43
CA GLU A 286 -4.36 -10.93 25.94
C GLU A 286 -5.47 -11.13 24.91
N THR A 287 -5.95 -10.04 24.28
CA THR A 287 -7.01 -10.10 23.26
C THR A 287 -6.57 -10.92 22.03
N LEU A 288 -5.31 -10.83 21.64
CA LEU A 288 -4.77 -11.55 20.49
C LEU A 288 -4.20 -12.94 20.83
N SER A 289 -4.12 -13.30 22.11
CA SER A 289 -3.58 -14.59 22.56
C SER A 289 -4.27 -15.82 21.93
N PRO A 290 -5.59 -15.82 21.59
CA PRO A 290 -6.21 -16.93 20.89
C PRO A 290 -5.64 -17.22 19.48
N TYR A 291 -4.87 -16.29 18.92
CA TYR A 291 -4.17 -16.45 17.63
C TYR A 291 -2.75 -16.98 17.79
N ILE A 292 -2.33 -17.43 18.97
CA ILE A 292 -1.00 -17.99 19.20
C ILE A 292 -1.04 -19.49 18.92
N GLU A 293 -0.19 -19.91 17.97
CA GLU A 293 0.10 -21.31 17.65
C GLU A 293 1.62 -21.53 17.67
N ASP A 294 2.10 -22.57 18.35
CA ASP A 294 3.54 -22.93 18.42
C ASP A 294 4.44 -21.74 18.78
N GLY A 295 4.04 -20.90 19.75
CA GLY A 295 4.79 -19.73 20.21
C GLY A 295 4.87 -18.59 19.19
N HIS A 296 3.94 -18.52 18.25
CA HIS A 296 3.85 -17.46 17.25
C HIS A 296 2.41 -16.97 17.10
N PHE A 297 2.25 -15.66 16.97
CA PHE A 297 1.00 -15.08 16.51
C PHE A 297 0.76 -15.41 15.03
N GLN A 298 -0.46 -15.77 14.70
CA GLN A 298 -0.97 -15.97 13.34
C GLN A 298 -2.24 -15.12 13.16
N VAL A 299 -2.12 -13.81 13.37
CA VAL A 299 -3.22 -12.86 13.26
C VAL A 299 -3.43 -12.53 11.79
N PRO A 300 -4.62 -12.79 11.21
CA PRO A 300 -4.90 -12.43 9.83
C PRO A 300 -5.01 -10.91 9.68
N ILE A 301 -4.62 -10.43 8.51
CA ILE A 301 -4.93 -9.10 8.01
C ILE A 301 -5.81 -9.27 6.77
N CYS A 302 -6.98 -8.65 6.75
CA CYS A 302 -7.92 -8.79 5.66
C CYS A 302 -8.05 -7.48 4.88
N PHE A 303 -7.86 -7.55 3.57
CA PHE A 303 -7.94 -6.39 2.69
C PHE A 303 -8.53 -6.77 1.33
N HIS A 304 -9.08 -5.78 0.65
CA HIS A 304 -9.55 -5.90 -0.73
C HIS A 304 -8.57 -5.23 -1.68
N VAL A 305 -8.38 -5.84 -2.84
CA VAL A 305 -7.72 -5.21 -3.99
C VAL A 305 -8.78 -5.00 -5.06
N LEU A 306 -9.05 -3.73 -5.34
CA LEU A 306 -9.99 -3.28 -6.35
C LEU A 306 -9.19 -2.85 -7.59
N SER A 307 -9.58 -3.32 -8.78
CA SER A 307 -8.99 -2.88 -10.03
C SER A 307 -10.08 -2.49 -11.01
N ALA A 308 -9.85 -1.42 -11.75
CA ALA A 308 -10.80 -0.91 -12.73
C ALA A 308 -10.09 -0.27 -13.92
N LYS A 309 -10.81 -0.02 -15.01
CA LYS A 309 -10.29 0.61 -16.22
C LYS A 309 -10.98 1.95 -16.44
N ARG A 310 -10.22 2.89 -17.01
CA ARG A 310 -10.80 4.01 -17.71
C ARG A 310 -11.16 3.55 -19.14
N ALA A 311 -12.42 3.76 -19.58
CA ALA A 311 -12.89 3.46 -20.92
C ALA A 311 -12.23 4.34 -21.99
#